data_ee2617c4383a62abc3be26a23cd6e4d8
#
_entry.id   ee2617c4383a62abc3be26a23cd6e4d8
#
_cell.length_a   1.000
_cell.length_b   1.000
_cell.length_c   1.000
_cell.angle_alpha   90.00
_cell.angle_beta   90.00
_cell.angle_gamma   90.00
#
_symmetry.space_group_name_H-M   'P 1'
#
loop_
_entity.id
_entity.type
_entity.pdbx_description
1 polymer ?
#
loop_
_entity_poly.entity_id
_entity_poly.type
_entity_poly.pdbx_seq_one_letter_code
_entity_poly.pdbx_strand_id
1 'polypeptide(L)'
;MKTRWKKGEDFVSTFSYPTWEQLPELDLYLDQVLLYVNKTCAPVLSSSDKGLTAAMINNYVKHGYVEKPDKKKYQRGQVARLIAITTLKTVFSIQEIASTLNFLQDQASSDLLYNSFVAYLNEQKEPIADRKS
;
A
#
# COMPACT_ATOMS: atom_id res chain seq x y z
N MET A 1 17.30 5.07 -25.34
CA MET A 1 16.98 4.96 -25.02
C MET A 1 16.54 4.78 -24.82
N LYS A 2 16.48 4.55 -24.75
CA LYS A 2 16.05 4.31 -24.38
C LYS A 2 16.16 3.74 -23.88
N THR A 3 16.62 3.74 -23.59
CA THR A 3 16.68 3.26 -23.03
C THR A 3 16.95 3.04 -22.53
N ARG A 4 17.10 3.08 -22.39
CA ARG A 4 17.26 2.94 -21.74
C ARG A 4 17.50 3.34 -21.09
N TRP A 5 17.63 3.77 -21.02
CA TRP A 5 17.61 4.22 -20.32
C TRP A 5 17.38 4.86 -20.05
N LYS A 6 17.37 5.44 -20.53
CA LYS A 6 16.79 6.25 -19.97
C LYS A 6 16.28 6.02 -18.78
N LYS A 7 16.69 6.22 -18.12
CA LYS A 7 16.61 5.27 -17.18
C LYS A 7 15.80 5.59 -16.00
N GLY A 8 15.96 6.74 -15.33
CA GLY A 8 15.15 7.14 -14.20
C GLY A 8 13.71 7.30 -14.59
N GLU A 9 13.48 7.86 -15.75
CA GLU A 9 12.13 8.03 -16.25
C GLU A 9 11.45 6.70 -16.51
N ASP A 10 12.19 5.79 -17.09
CA ASP A 10 11.64 4.48 -17.38
C ASP A 10 11.26 3.76 -16.10
N PHE A 11 12.08 3.90 -15.09
CA PHE A 11 11.79 3.28 -13.81
C PHE A 11 10.47 3.80 -13.23
N VAL A 12 10.30 5.11 -13.26
CA VAL A 12 9.08 5.72 -12.71
C VAL A 12 7.86 5.29 -13.49
N SER A 13 7.97 5.25 -14.81
CA SER A 13 6.80 4.93 -15.63
C SER A 13 6.39 3.47 -15.52
N THR A 14 7.28 2.59 -15.07
CA THR A 14 6.93 1.18 -14.92
C THR A 14 6.40 0.84 -13.54
N PHE A 15 6.56 1.75 -12.58
CA PHE A 15 6.08 1.50 -11.23
C PHE A 15 4.56 1.62 -11.16
N SER A 16 3.93 0.65 -10.53
CA SER A 16 2.51 0.74 -10.24
C SER A 16 2.18 -0.16 -9.06
N TYR A 17 1.18 0.24 -8.29
CA TYR A 17 0.67 -0.58 -7.21
C TYR A 17 -0.22 -1.67 -7.79
N PRO A 18 -0.25 -2.84 -7.17
CA PRO A 18 -1.15 -3.91 -7.62
C PRO A 18 -2.60 -3.56 -7.31
N THR A 19 -3.50 -4.01 -8.16
CA THR A 19 -4.94 -3.89 -7.88
C THR A 19 -5.33 -4.96 -6.87
N TRP A 20 -6.56 -4.87 -6.37
CA TRP A 20 -7.08 -5.87 -5.44
C TRP A 20 -6.95 -7.27 -6.01
N GLU A 21 -7.30 -7.41 -7.28
CA GLU A 21 -7.27 -8.71 -7.94
C GLU A 21 -5.86 -9.26 -8.12
N GLN A 22 -4.87 -8.37 -8.12
CA GLN A 22 -3.47 -8.75 -8.26
C GLN A 22 -2.81 -9.06 -6.92
N LEU A 23 -3.47 -8.73 -5.82
CA LEU A 23 -2.94 -9.08 -4.51
C LEU A 23 -2.93 -10.60 -4.34
N PRO A 24 -2.05 -11.13 -3.49
CA PRO A 24 -1.98 -12.58 -3.28
C PRO A 24 -3.32 -13.15 -2.87
N GLU A 25 -3.72 -14.23 -3.54
CA GLU A 25 -4.98 -14.90 -3.22
C GLU A 25 -4.86 -15.74 -1.96
N LEU A 26 -3.67 -16.30 -1.74
CA LEU A 26 -3.44 -17.13 -0.57
C LEU A 26 -3.19 -16.24 0.63
N ASP A 27 -3.65 -16.72 1.78
CA ASP A 27 -3.38 -16.03 3.03
C ASP A 27 -1.89 -16.10 3.34
N LEU A 28 -1.35 -15.02 3.89
CA LEU A 28 0.09 -14.89 4.11
C LEU A 28 0.43 -14.88 5.59
N TYR A 29 1.59 -15.46 5.92
CA TYR A 29 2.14 -15.34 7.26
C TYR A 29 2.80 -13.97 7.41
N LEU A 30 3.08 -13.61 8.66
CA LEU A 30 3.61 -12.28 8.99
C LEU A 30 4.85 -11.91 8.18
N ASP A 31 5.82 -12.80 8.09
CA ASP A 31 7.05 -12.50 7.38
C ASP A 31 6.80 -12.29 5.89
N GLN A 32 5.85 -13.02 5.32
CA GLN A 32 5.49 -12.84 3.92
C GLN A 32 4.79 -11.51 3.70
N VAL A 33 3.93 -11.12 4.63
CA VAL A 33 3.24 -9.84 4.57
C VAL A 33 4.26 -8.70 4.59
N LEU A 34 5.22 -8.78 5.50
CA LEU A 34 6.24 -7.74 5.60
C LEU A 34 7.00 -7.59 4.30
N LEU A 35 7.41 -8.71 3.74
CA LEU A 35 8.17 -8.68 2.51
C LEU A 35 7.34 -8.09 1.37
N TYR A 36 6.11 -8.54 1.23
CA TYR A 36 5.24 -8.10 0.14
C TYR A 36 4.89 -6.62 0.24
N VAL A 37 4.45 -6.17 1.42
CA VAL A 37 4.04 -4.79 1.60
C VAL A 37 5.23 -3.85 1.44
N ASN A 38 6.37 -4.19 1.99
CA ASN A 38 7.54 -3.32 1.87
C ASN A 38 8.06 -3.25 0.44
N LYS A 39 7.98 -4.34 -0.29
CA LYS A 39 8.37 -4.32 -1.69
C LYS A 39 7.41 -3.44 -2.49
N THR A 40 6.12 -3.58 -2.22
CA THR A 40 5.11 -2.81 -2.93
C THR A 40 5.24 -1.31 -2.67
N CYS A 41 5.49 -0.94 -1.42
CA CYS A 41 5.53 0.47 -1.03
C CYS A 41 6.91 1.11 -1.17
N ALA A 42 7.94 0.34 -1.48
CA ALA A 42 9.30 0.87 -1.53
C ALA A 42 9.44 2.16 -2.34
N PRO A 43 8.82 2.26 -3.53
CA PRO A 43 9.00 3.48 -4.34
C PRO A 43 8.48 4.75 -3.70
N VAL A 44 7.54 4.66 -2.76
CA VAL A 44 7.00 5.87 -2.14
C VAL A 44 7.63 6.17 -0.78
N LEU A 45 8.51 5.30 -0.30
CA LEU A 45 9.16 5.50 0.98
C LEU A 45 10.47 6.24 0.76
N SER A 46 10.74 7.23 1.61
CA SER A 46 12.02 7.95 1.55
C SER A 46 13.08 7.10 2.25
N SER A 47 14.33 7.53 2.11
CA SER A 47 15.43 6.80 2.74
C SER A 47 15.34 6.80 4.25
N SER A 48 14.60 7.77 4.82
CA SER A 48 14.44 7.83 6.27
C SER A 48 13.28 6.97 6.77
N ASP A 49 12.43 6.50 5.87
CA ASP A 49 11.31 5.63 6.26
C ASP A 49 11.78 4.19 6.32
N LYS A 50 11.38 3.51 7.38
CA LYS A 50 11.79 2.12 7.57
C LYS A 50 10.81 1.13 6.97
N GLY A 51 9.67 1.61 6.51
CA GLY A 51 8.63 0.74 6.03
C GLY A 51 7.90 0.06 7.18
N LEU A 52 7.31 -1.07 6.88
CA LEU A 52 6.48 -1.80 7.82
C LEU A 52 7.32 -2.85 8.57
N THR A 53 7.14 -2.92 9.89
CA THR A 53 7.83 -3.91 10.73
C THR A 53 6.82 -4.78 11.44
N ALA A 54 7.29 -5.92 11.95
CA ALA A 54 6.43 -6.82 12.72
C ALA A 54 5.86 -6.11 13.94
N ALA A 55 6.69 -5.32 14.63
CA ALA A 55 6.22 -4.60 15.81
C ALA A 55 5.10 -3.63 15.45
N MET A 56 5.20 -2.98 14.30
CA MET A 56 4.17 -2.07 13.83
C MET A 56 2.86 -2.80 13.57
N ILE A 57 2.91 -3.94 12.90
CA ILE A 57 1.70 -4.70 12.63
C ILE A 57 1.05 -5.13 13.94
N ASN A 58 1.84 -5.63 14.88
CA ASN A 58 1.31 -6.06 16.16
C ASN A 58 0.64 -4.89 16.89
N ASN A 59 1.23 -3.71 16.79
CA ASN A 59 0.66 -2.51 17.40
C ASN A 59 -0.65 -2.12 16.72
N TYR A 60 -0.71 -2.20 15.40
CA TYR A 60 -1.93 -1.89 14.67
C TYR A 60 -3.06 -2.84 15.02
N VAL A 61 -2.74 -4.13 15.16
CA VAL A 61 -3.74 -5.11 15.54
C VAL A 61 -4.21 -4.85 16.98
N LYS A 62 -3.28 -4.54 17.87
CA LYS A 62 -3.62 -4.27 19.27
C LYS A 62 -4.58 -3.09 19.38
N HIS A 63 -4.40 -2.07 18.57
CA HIS A 63 -5.24 -0.88 18.63
C HIS A 63 -6.46 -0.95 17.71
N GLY A 64 -6.66 -2.07 17.05
CA GLY A 64 -7.82 -2.24 16.18
C GLY A 64 -7.73 -1.54 14.85
N TYR A 65 -6.56 -1.07 14.47
CA TYR A 65 -6.38 -0.41 13.18
C TYR A 65 -6.37 -1.43 12.04
N VAL A 66 -5.96 -2.66 12.33
CA VAL A 66 -5.93 -3.76 11.38
C VAL A 66 -6.54 -4.96 12.09
N GLU A 67 -7.32 -5.74 11.38
CA GLU A 67 -7.94 -6.91 11.96
C GLU A 67 -6.90 -7.95 12.34
N LYS A 68 -7.19 -8.68 13.41
CA LYS A 68 -6.33 -9.74 13.89
C LYS A 68 -6.21 -10.85 12.84
N PRO A 69 -5.03 -11.41 12.63
CA PRO A 69 -4.88 -12.52 11.69
C PRO A 69 -5.59 -13.76 12.19
N ASP A 70 -6.08 -14.56 11.25
CA ASP A 70 -6.74 -15.82 11.57
C ASP A 70 -5.71 -16.93 11.46
N LYS A 71 -5.48 -17.63 12.56
CA LYS A 71 -4.48 -18.71 12.60
C LYS A 71 -3.13 -18.23 12.09
N LYS A 72 -2.77 -17.00 12.48
CA LYS A 72 -1.48 -16.36 12.13
C LYS A 72 -1.35 -15.99 10.68
N LYS A 73 -2.44 -16.03 9.92
CA LYS A 73 -2.42 -15.70 8.49
C LYS A 73 -3.24 -14.45 8.22
N TYR A 74 -2.75 -13.64 7.29
CA TYR A 74 -3.39 -12.40 6.90
C TYR A 74 -4.03 -12.56 5.53
N GLN A 75 -5.27 -12.13 5.44
CA GLN A 75 -6.04 -12.23 4.20
C GLN A 75 -5.81 -11.02 3.32
N ARG A 76 -6.32 -11.09 2.10
CA ARG A 76 -6.16 -10.02 1.11
C ARG A 76 -6.58 -8.66 1.65
N GLY A 77 -7.69 -8.60 2.35
CA GLY A 77 -8.18 -7.33 2.89
C GLY A 77 -7.22 -6.71 3.89
N GLN A 78 -6.60 -7.54 4.72
CA GLN A 78 -5.63 -7.05 5.69
C GLN A 78 -4.36 -6.56 5.00
N VAL A 79 -3.92 -7.28 3.96
CA VAL A 79 -2.75 -6.88 3.19
C VAL A 79 -3.01 -5.55 2.49
N ALA A 80 -4.19 -5.41 1.88
CA ALA A 80 -4.57 -4.17 1.21
C ALA A 80 -4.56 -2.99 2.19
N ARG A 81 -5.11 -3.20 3.38
CA ARG A 81 -5.16 -2.15 4.39
C ARG A 81 -3.75 -1.77 4.85
N LEU A 82 -2.86 -2.76 4.99
CA LEU A 82 -1.49 -2.47 5.38
C LEU A 82 -0.73 -1.70 4.30
N ILE A 83 -1.00 -1.98 3.04
CA ILE A 83 -0.41 -1.21 1.94
C ILE A 83 -0.87 0.24 2.03
N ALA A 84 -2.16 0.45 2.23
CA ALA A 84 -2.71 1.80 2.34
C ALA A 84 -2.11 2.55 3.53
N ILE A 85 -2.06 1.90 4.68
CA ILE A 85 -1.51 2.53 5.88
C ILE A 85 -0.04 2.88 5.69
N THR A 86 0.74 1.95 5.15
CA THR A 86 2.18 2.17 4.97
C THR A 86 2.43 3.35 4.04
N THR A 87 1.64 3.45 2.98
CA THR A 87 1.77 4.55 2.04
C THR A 87 1.35 5.88 2.67
N LEU A 88 0.21 5.89 3.32
CA LEU A 88 -0.34 7.14 3.86
C LEU A 88 0.40 7.66 5.09
N LYS A 89 1.07 6.77 5.79
CA LYS A 89 1.83 7.18 6.98
C LYS A 89 3.00 8.10 6.64
N THR A 90 3.36 8.17 5.38
CA THR A 90 4.41 9.11 4.99
C THR A 90 3.97 10.56 5.16
N VAL A 91 2.66 10.82 5.22
CA VAL A 91 2.14 12.17 5.35
C VAL A 91 1.07 12.36 6.43
N PHE A 92 0.47 11.27 6.93
CA PHE A 92 -0.60 11.36 7.92
C PHE A 92 -0.27 10.51 9.16
N SER A 93 -0.90 10.83 10.28
CA SER A 93 -0.75 10.02 11.49
C SER A 93 -1.58 8.74 11.37
N ILE A 94 -1.22 7.73 12.15
CA ILE A 94 -1.95 6.47 12.13
C ILE A 94 -3.40 6.66 12.58
N GLN A 95 -3.63 7.56 13.53
CA GLN A 95 -4.98 7.83 14.01
C GLN A 95 -5.85 8.43 12.91
N GLU A 96 -5.29 9.37 12.16
CA GLU A 96 -6.01 9.97 11.04
C GLU A 96 -6.32 8.96 9.96
N ILE A 97 -5.35 8.11 9.65
CA ILE A 97 -5.52 7.09 8.62
C ILE A 97 -6.60 6.10 9.04
N ALA A 98 -6.51 5.59 10.27
CA ALA A 98 -7.45 4.58 10.75
C ALA A 98 -8.87 5.13 10.79
N SER A 99 -9.01 6.35 11.26
CA SER A 99 -10.34 6.99 11.33
C SER A 99 -10.94 7.13 9.94
N THR A 100 -10.14 7.58 8.98
CA THR A 100 -10.60 7.75 7.61
C THR A 100 -10.97 6.43 6.96
N LEU A 101 -10.12 5.41 7.14
CA LEU A 101 -10.39 4.11 6.54
C LEU A 101 -11.64 3.48 7.13
N ASN A 102 -11.85 3.62 8.44
CA ASN A 102 -13.03 3.07 9.06
C ASN A 102 -14.29 3.76 8.54
N PHE A 103 -14.23 5.08 8.38
CA PHE A 103 -15.35 5.82 7.82
C PHE A 103 -15.67 5.34 6.41
N LEU A 104 -14.64 5.18 5.59
CA LEU A 104 -14.84 4.77 4.20
C LEU A 104 -15.38 3.35 4.09
N GLN A 105 -14.98 2.47 5.00
CA GLN A 105 -15.46 1.09 4.96
C GLN A 105 -16.94 0.98 5.22
N ASP A 106 -17.51 1.96 5.89
CA ASP A 106 -18.96 2.01 6.07
C ASP A 106 -19.66 2.43 4.79
N GLN A 107 -18.92 2.99 3.82
CA GLN A 107 -19.49 3.52 2.58
C GLN A 107 -19.39 2.58 1.40
N ALA A 108 -18.35 1.73 1.39
CA ALA A 108 -18.08 0.89 0.24
C ALA A 108 -17.27 -0.34 0.67
N SER A 109 -17.24 -1.34 -0.21
CA SER A 109 -16.49 -2.56 0.08
C SER A 109 -14.99 -2.33 -0.01
N SER A 110 -14.22 -3.20 0.63
CA SER A 110 -12.78 -3.06 0.69
C SER A 110 -12.12 -3.11 -0.69
N ASP A 111 -12.62 -3.98 -1.57
CA ASP A 111 -12.03 -4.09 -2.89
C ASP A 111 -12.24 -2.83 -3.71
N LEU A 112 -13.42 -2.21 -3.61
CA LEU A 112 -13.67 -0.97 -4.33
C LEU A 112 -12.81 0.17 -3.79
N LEU A 113 -12.70 0.25 -2.46
CA LEU A 113 -11.89 1.30 -1.84
C LEU A 113 -10.43 1.15 -2.21
N TYR A 114 -9.92 -0.06 -2.14
CA TYR A 114 -8.52 -0.31 -2.45
C TYR A 114 -8.23 -0.01 -3.92
N ASN A 115 -9.08 -0.47 -4.82
CA ASN A 115 -8.87 -0.23 -6.24
C ASN A 115 -8.93 1.26 -6.59
N SER A 116 -9.80 2.01 -5.93
CA SER A 116 -9.86 3.46 -6.13
C SER A 116 -8.58 4.12 -5.66
N PHE A 117 -8.07 3.69 -4.51
CA PHE A 117 -6.83 4.21 -3.96
C PHE A 117 -5.66 3.93 -4.91
N VAL A 118 -5.56 2.70 -5.40
CA VAL A 118 -4.48 2.30 -6.28
C VAL A 118 -4.58 3.02 -7.63
N ALA A 119 -5.79 3.15 -8.16
CA ALA A 119 -5.97 3.86 -9.43
C ALA A 119 -5.50 5.30 -9.31
N TYR A 120 -5.83 5.95 -8.20
CA TYR A 120 -5.41 7.30 -7.97
C TYR A 120 -3.88 7.40 -7.89
N LEU A 121 -3.25 6.50 -7.15
CA LEU A 121 -1.79 6.52 -7.00
C LEU A 121 -1.10 6.27 -8.33
N ASN A 122 -1.57 5.29 -9.08
CA ASN A 122 -0.96 4.95 -10.35
C ASN A 122 -1.11 6.09 -11.35
N GLU A 123 -2.21 6.80 -11.27
CA GLU A 123 -2.47 7.93 -12.14
C GLU A 123 -1.54 9.11 -11.85
N GLN A 124 -1.22 9.31 -10.57
CA GLN A 124 -0.42 10.46 -10.16
C GLN A 124 1.00 10.42 -10.66
N LYS A 125 1.50 9.25 -11.01
CA LYS A 125 2.88 9.16 -11.46
C LYS A 125 3.08 9.65 -12.87
N GLU A 126 2.16 9.29 -13.75
CA GLU A 126 2.32 9.59 -15.17
C GLU A 126 1.87 10.97 -15.58
N PRO A 127 0.79 11.46 -15.00
CA PRO A 127 0.28 12.76 -15.42
C PRO A 127 1.27 13.91 -15.26
N ILE A 128 2.25 13.75 -14.40
CA ILE A 128 3.24 14.79 -14.20
C ILE A 128 4.01 15.04 -15.49
N ALA A 129 4.44 13.98 -16.15
CA ALA A 129 5.15 14.11 -17.41
C ALA A 129 4.24 14.69 -18.48
N ASP A 130 3.00 14.24 -18.51
CA ASP A 130 2.05 14.72 -19.50
C ASP A 130 1.79 16.21 -19.36
N ARG A 131 1.69 16.67 -18.14
CA ARG A 131 1.39 18.08 -17.92
C ARG A 131 2.52 19.00 -18.35
N LYS A 132 3.71 18.47 -18.39
CA LYS A 132 4.83 19.27 -18.82
C LYS A 132 4.91 19.40 -20.31
N SER A 133 4.27 18.49 -20.97
CA SER A 133 4.21 18.58 -22.42
C SER A 133 3.22 19.65 -22.83
#